data_33bb3d12459dad6ae83ac8697eeae7dc
#
_entry.id   33bb3d12459dad6ae83ac8697eeae7dc
#
_cell.length_a   1.000
_cell.length_b   1.000
_cell.length_c   1.000
_cell.angle_alpha   90.00
_cell.angle_beta   90.00
_cell.angle_gamma   90.00
#
_symmetry.space_group_name_H-M   'P 1'
#
loop_
_entity.id
_entity.type
_entity.pdbx_description
1 polymer ?
#
loop_
_entity_poly.entity_id
_entity_poly.type
_entity_poly.pdbx_seq_one_letter_code
_entity_poly.pdbx_strand_id
1 'polypeptide(L)'
;FIGLQTSAGEVDLASLITQKDKLVSELRNQKYMDLIDEYNFDLIKGEAKFVDASTVEVNGAKLSAKRFLIATGASPSLPQISGLEKMDYLTSTTLLELKKIPKRLTVIGSGYIGMELGQLFHHLGSEITLMQRSERLLI
;
A
#
# COMPACT_ATOMS: atom_id res chain seq x y z
N PHE A 1 -4.19 -11.48 -29.64
CA PHE A 1 -4.99 -11.43 -30.87
C PHE A 1 -4.04 -11.61 -32.06
N ILE A 2 -4.21 -12.67 -32.83
CA ILE A 2 -3.40 -12.95 -34.04
C ILE A 2 -3.71 -11.87 -35.07
N GLY A 3 -2.67 -11.21 -35.58
CA GLY A 3 -2.82 -10.19 -36.63
C GLY A 3 -2.97 -8.74 -36.15
N LEU A 4 -2.92 -8.48 -34.86
CA LEU A 4 -2.93 -7.12 -34.31
C LEU A 4 -1.49 -6.71 -33.96
N GLN A 5 -0.92 -5.79 -34.71
CA GLN A 5 0.34 -5.15 -34.34
C GLN A 5 0.01 -3.90 -33.49
N THR A 6 0.37 -3.93 -32.22
CA THR A 6 0.23 -2.80 -31.34
C THR A 6 1.60 -2.37 -30.81
N SER A 7 1.87 -1.08 -30.76
CA SER A 7 3.04 -0.52 -30.07
C SER A 7 2.56 0.41 -28.98
N ALA A 8 3.13 0.28 -27.77
CA ALA A 8 2.96 1.26 -26.71
C ALA A 8 4.09 2.29 -26.79
N GLY A 9 3.79 3.56 -26.60
CA GLY A 9 4.79 4.61 -26.38
C GLY A 9 5.47 4.47 -25.01
N GLU A 10 6.36 5.40 -24.70
CA GLU A 10 6.96 5.48 -23.34
C GLU A 10 5.88 5.69 -22.28
N VAL A 11 6.03 4.96 -21.16
CA VAL A 11 5.09 5.05 -20.04
C VAL A 11 5.44 6.24 -19.16
N ASP A 12 4.54 7.18 -19.01
CA ASP A 12 4.62 8.25 -18.01
C ASP A 12 4.07 7.75 -16.66
N LEU A 13 4.95 7.18 -15.84
CA LEU A 13 4.59 6.67 -14.53
C LEU A 13 4.07 7.77 -13.60
N ALA A 14 4.60 8.99 -13.67
CA ALA A 14 4.16 10.09 -12.82
C ALA A 14 2.69 10.45 -13.08
N SER A 15 2.27 10.47 -14.33
CA SER A 15 0.86 10.66 -14.71
C SER A 15 -0.02 9.52 -14.26
N LEU A 16 0.42 8.26 -14.37
CA LEU A 16 -0.31 7.09 -13.85
C LEU A 16 -0.51 7.16 -12.33
N ILE A 17 0.54 7.50 -11.59
CA ILE A 17 0.46 7.66 -10.12
C ILE A 17 -0.51 8.79 -9.76
N THR A 18 -0.47 9.91 -10.46
CA THR A 18 -1.40 11.02 -10.24
C THR A 18 -2.86 10.59 -10.46
N GLN A 19 -3.13 9.82 -11.52
CA GLN A 19 -4.48 9.27 -11.78
C GLN A 19 -4.91 8.29 -10.67
N LYS A 20 -4.01 7.41 -10.23
CA LYS A 20 -4.25 6.51 -9.11
C LYS A 20 -4.58 7.27 -7.83
N ASP A 21 -3.80 8.30 -7.48
CA ASP A 21 -4.02 9.09 -6.26
C ASP A 21 -5.38 9.81 -6.29
N LYS A 22 -5.75 10.35 -7.45
CA LYS A 22 -7.07 10.96 -7.65
C LYS A 22 -8.19 9.94 -7.44
N LEU A 23 -8.12 8.78 -8.10
CA LEU A 23 -9.10 7.71 -7.97
C LEU A 23 -9.24 7.22 -6.52
N VAL A 24 -8.10 7.00 -5.83
CA VAL A 24 -8.10 6.57 -4.42
C VAL A 24 -8.75 7.63 -3.53
N SER A 25 -8.47 8.91 -3.77
CA SER A 25 -9.06 10.02 -3.01
C SER A 25 -10.58 10.10 -3.22
N GLU A 26 -11.03 10.00 -4.46
CA GLU A 26 -12.46 10.00 -4.81
C GLU A 26 -13.20 8.82 -4.16
N LEU A 27 -12.65 7.60 -4.27
CA LEU A 27 -13.23 6.41 -3.66
C LEU A 27 -13.25 6.49 -2.13
N ARG A 28 -12.21 7.07 -1.52
CA ARG A 28 -12.16 7.28 -0.06
C ARG A 28 -13.25 8.24 0.40
N ASN A 29 -13.45 9.34 -0.31
CA ASN A 29 -14.49 10.29 0.03
C ASN A 29 -15.88 9.65 -0.08
N GLN A 30 -16.20 9.07 -1.23
CA GLN A 30 -17.50 8.46 -1.48
C GLN A 30 -17.84 7.28 -0.55
N LYS A 31 -16.85 6.44 -0.22
CA LYS A 31 -17.09 5.21 0.54
C LYS A 31 -16.95 5.35 2.05
N TYR A 32 -16.26 6.39 2.52
CA TYR A 32 -15.94 6.52 3.94
C TYR A 32 -16.27 7.89 4.50
N MET A 33 -15.82 8.98 3.86
CA MET A 33 -16.01 10.31 4.43
C MET A 33 -17.47 10.74 4.39
N ASP A 34 -18.14 10.52 3.26
CA ASP A 34 -19.58 10.85 3.12
C ASP A 34 -20.44 10.06 4.12
N LEU A 35 -20.04 8.81 4.46
CA LEU A 35 -20.74 8.00 5.46
C LEU A 35 -20.56 8.52 6.89
N ILE A 36 -19.44 9.14 7.21
CA ILE A 36 -19.23 9.76 8.53
C ILE A 36 -20.25 10.85 8.76
N ASP A 37 -20.48 11.69 7.75
CA ASP A 37 -21.46 12.78 7.80
C ASP A 37 -22.89 12.22 7.79
N GLU A 38 -23.19 11.22 6.95
CA GLU A 38 -24.50 10.59 6.86
C GLU A 38 -24.93 9.92 8.17
N TYR A 39 -24.01 9.21 8.82
CA TYR A 39 -24.28 8.51 10.08
C TYR A 39 -23.99 9.35 11.32
N ASN A 40 -23.56 10.58 11.14
CA ASN A 40 -23.24 11.52 12.22
C ASN A 40 -22.23 10.94 13.23
N PHE A 41 -21.12 10.38 12.71
CA PHE A 41 -20.01 9.90 13.53
C PHE A 41 -19.08 11.04 13.91
N ASP A 42 -18.58 11.04 15.15
CA ASP A 42 -17.51 11.92 15.57
C ASP A 42 -16.16 11.39 15.03
N LEU A 43 -15.59 12.07 14.05
CA LEU A 43 -14.26 11.75 13.51
C LEU A 43 -13.17 12.56 14.20
N ILE A 44 -12.33 11.91 14.99
CA ILE A 44 -11.18 12.53 15.64
C ILE A 44 -9.90 12.05 14.96
N LYS A 45 -9.19 12.96 14.27
CA LYS A 45 -7.93 12.66 13.60
C LYS A 45 -6.76 12.79 14.59
N GLY A 46 -5.99 11.74 14.75
CA GLY A 46 -4.80 11.75 15.61
C GLY A 46 -4.30 10.35 15.92
N GLU A 47 -3.20 10.28 16.64
CA GLU A 47 -2.65 9.03 17.16
C GLU A 47 -3.37 8.68 18.46
N ALA A 48 -4.04 7.52 18.48
CA ALA A 48 -4.80 7.05 19.63
C ALA A 48 -3.95 6.15 20.51
N LYS A 49 -3.99 6.38 21.83
CA LYS A 49 -3.30 5.54 22.83
C LYS A 49 -4.27 5.14 23.94
N PHE A 50 -4.28 3.88 24.33
CA PHE A 50 -5.00 3.45 25.53
C PHE A 50 -4.29 3.97 26.79
N VAL A 51 -5.03 4.68 27.62
CA VAL A 51 -4.58 5.13 28.94
C VAL A 51 -4.92 4.05 29.99
N ASP A 52 -6.11 3.47 29.85
CA ASP A 52 -6.61 2.35 30.64
C ASP A 52 -7.60 1.52 29.82
N ALA A 53 -8.26 0.53 30.43
CA ALA A 53 -9.20 -0.38 29.74
C ALA A 53 -10.47 0.31 29.21
N SER A 54 -10.77 1.53 29.65
CA SER A 54 -11.99 2.26 29.31
C SER A 54 -11.72 3.65 28.72
N THR A 55 -10.45 4.04 28.56
CA THR A 55 -10.06 5.39 28.17
C THR A 55 -8.98 5.35 27.09
N VAL A 56 -9.23 6.10 25.99
CA VAL A 56 -8.26 6.36 24.91
C VAL A 56 -7.93 7.85 24.93
N GLU A 57 -6.68 8.19 24.74
CA GLU A 57 -6.20 9.56 24.55
C GLU A 57 -5.86 9.78 23.07
N VAL A 58 -6.36 10.90 22.51
CA VAL A 58 -6.04 11.37 21.16
C VAL A 58 -5.74 12.86 21.23
N ASN A 59 -4.56 13.30 20.81
CA ASN A 59 -4.14 14.70 20.83
C ASN A 59 -4.29 15.38 22.22
N GLY A 60 -4.07 14.65 23.31
CA GLY A 60 -4.23 15.13 24.67
C GLY A 60 -5.68 15.11 25.21
N ALA A 61 -6.68 14.84 24.38
CA ALA A 61 -8.07 14.67 24.82
C ALA A 61 -8.34 13.22 25.21
N LYS A 62 -8.97 13.01 26.35
CA LYS A 62 -9.36 11.68 26.86
C LYS A 62 -10.80 11.36 26.50
N LEU A 63 -11.00 10.20 25.90
CA LEU A 63 -12.28 9.68 25.45
C LEU A 63 -12.57 8.36 26.17
N SER A 64 -13.66 8.29 26.88
CA SER A 64 -14.06 7.08 27.60
C SER A 64 -15.19 6.36 26.88
N ALA A 65 -15.11 5.03 26.82
CA ALA A 65 -16.15 4.19 26.22
C ALA A 65 -16.28 2.86 26.96
N LYS A 66 -17.49 2.28 26.85
CA LYS A 66 -17.76 0.94 27.43
C LYS A 66 -17.16 -0.18 26.56
N ARG A 67 -16.94 0.07 25.26
CA ARG A 67 -16.38 -0.90 24.31
C ARG A 67 -15.56 -0.15 23.26
N PHE A 68 -14.50 -0.80 22.79
CA PHE A 68 -13.65 -0.32 21.72
C PHE A 68 -13.59 -1.35 20.60
N LEU A 69 -13.64 -0.89 19.37
CA LEU A 69 -13.32 -1.67 18.19
C LEU A 69 -11.95 -1.21 17.68
N ILE A 70 -10.98 -2.14 17.63
CA ILE A 70 -9.65 -1.86 17.11
C ILE A 70 -9.61 -2.31 15.64
N ALA A 71 -9.54 -1.36 14.72
CA ALA A 71 -9.55 -1.58 13.27
C ALA A 71 -8.41 -0.79 12.61
N THR A 72 -7.19 -0.90 13.17
CA THR A 72 -6.02 -0.09 12.78
C THR A 72 -5.33 -0.56 11.50
N GLY A 73 -5.82 -1.64 10.89
CA GLY A 73 -5.22 -2.22 9.69
C GLY A 73 -3.89 -2.93 9.96
N ALA A 74 -3.11 -3.10 8.89
CA ALA A 74 -1.79 -3.72 8.93
C ALA A 74 -0.81 -2.95 8.03
N SER A 75 0.47 -3.08 8.33
CA SER A 75 1.57 -2.57 7.52
C SER A 75 2.42 -3.72 6.96
N PRO A 76 3.14 -3.52 5.85
CA PRO A 76 4.07 -4.51 5.33
C PRO A 76 5.09 -4.93 6.39
N SER A 77 5.24 -6.24 6.59
CA SER A 77 6.26 -6.79 7.48
C SER A 77 7.57 -6.94 6.73
N LEU A 78 8.67 -6.52 7.36
CA LEU A 78 10.01 -6.67 6.79
C LEU A 78 10.59 -8.03 7.16
N PRO A 79 11.15 -8.77 6.20
CA PRO A 79 11.86 -10.00 6.50
C PRO A 79 13.17 -9.70 7.24
N GLN A 80 13.58 -10.60 8.14
CA GLN A 80 14.86 -10.51 8.83
C GLN A 80 15.99 -10.97 7.89
N ILE A 81 16.45 -10.06 7.04
CA ILE A 81 17.57 -10.26 6.13
C ILE A 81 18.69 -9.33 6.56
N SER A 82 19.86 -9.89 6.86
CA SER A 82 21.03 -9.10 7.27
C SER A 82 21.41 -8.07 6.21
N GLY A 83 21.50 -6.80 6.61
CA GLY A 83 21.84 -5.67 5.75
C GLY A 83 20.64 -4.97 5.11
N LEU A 84 19.43 -5.54 5.16
CA LEU A 84 18.25 -4.90 4.59
C LEU A 84 17.95 -3.56 5.27
N GLU A 85 18.20 -3.46 6.56
CA GLU A 85 18.01 -2.25 7.36
C GLU A 85 18.91 -1.06 6.94
N LYS A 86 19.95 -1.35 6.14
CA LYS A 86 20.91 -0.34 5.63
C LYS A 86 20.64 0.04 4.17
N MET A 87 19.61 -0.51 3.56
CA MET A 87 19.28 -0.31 2.16
C MET A 87 17.99 0.52 2.03
N ASP A 88 17.92 1.32 0.98
CA ASP A 88 16.67 1.91 0.54
C ASP A 88 15.82 0.82 -0.12
N TYR A 89 14.89 0.27 0.65
CA TYR A 89 13.94 -0.72 0.14
C TYR A 89 12.56 -0.12 -0.08
N LEU A 90 11.81 -0.77 -0.94
CA LEU A 90 10.43 -0.43 -1.22
C LEU A 90 9.50 -1.47 -0.58
N THR A 91 8.36 -1.01 -0.14
CA THR A 91 7.22 -1.86 0.24
C THR A 91 6.15 -1.82 -0.86
N SER A 92 5.12 -2.65 -0.75
CA SER A 92 3.98 -2.58 -1.67
C SER A 92 3.33 -1.19 -1.71
N THR A 93 3.38 -0.44 -0.61
CA THR A 93 2.85 0.93 -0.56
C THR A 93 3.79 1.91 -1.27
N THR A 94 5.06 1.94 -0.88
CA THR A 94 6.01 2.93 -1.39
C THR A 94 6.41 2.67 -2.85
N LEU A 95 6.34 1.42 -3.31
CA LEU A 95 6.52 1.07 -4.72
C LEU A 95 5.47 1.76 -5.63
N LEU A 96 4.23 1.86 -5.16
CA LEU A 96 3.13 2.53 -5.88
C LEU A 96 3.14 4.06 -5.74
N GLU A 97 4.15 4.62 -5.10
CA GLU A 97 4.41 6.07 -5.00
C GLU A 97 5.57 6.52 -5.89
N LEU A 98 6.28 5.58 -6.53
CA LEU A 98 7.38 5.89 -7.43
C LEU A 98 6.91 6.73 -8.62
N LYS A 99 7.68 7.76 -8.94
CA LYS A 99 7.43 8.63 -10.12
C LYS A 99 8.27 8.28 -11.33
N LYS A 100 9.20 7.32 -11.16
CA LYS A 100 10.07 6.83 -12.25
C LYS A 100 10.14 5.31 -12.18
N ILE A 101 10.09 4.69 -13.35
CA ILE A 101 10.20 3.23 -13.48
C ILE A 101 11.66 2.84 -13.18
N PRO A 102 11.91 1.98 -12.18
CA PRO A 102 13.25 1.47 -11.94
C PRO A 102 13.68 0.55 -13.08
N LYS A 103 14.93 0.65 -13.55
CA LYS A 103 15.43 -0.24 -14.60
C LYS A 103 15.44 -1.70 -14.16
N ARG A 104 15.79 -1.95 -12.89
CA ARG A 104 15.84 -3.29 -12.27
C ARG A 104 15.13 -3.25 -10.94
N LEU A 105 14.31 -4.25 -10.67
CA LEU A 105 13.57 -4.40 -9.43
C LEU A 105 13.70 -5.84 -8.92
N THR A 106 14.28 -6.01 -7.75
CA THR A 106 14.30 -7.29 -7.05
C THR A 106 13.12 -7.35 -6.08
N VAL A 107 12.28 -8.36 -6.24
CA VAL A 107 11.10 -8.62 -5.39
C VAL A 107 11.44 -9.77 -4.45
N ILE A 108 11.35 -9.52 -3.14
CA ILE A 108 11.56 -10.52 -2.11
C ILE A 108 10.22 -11.02 -1.60
N GLY A 109 9.90 -12.27 -1.90
CA GLY A 109 8.63 -12.91 -1.62
C GLY A 109 7.77 -13.06 -2.86
N SER A 110 7.27 -14.28 -3.09
CA SER A 110 6.44 -14.66 -4.24
C SER A 110 4.98 -14.89 -3.87
N GLY A 111 4.49 -14.21 -2.82
CA GLY A 111 3.06 -14.14 -2.54
C GLY A 111 2.33 -13.34 -3.63
N TYR A 112 1.00 -13.35 -3.60
CA TYR A 112 0.18 -12.67 -4.63
C TYR A 112 0.56 -11.20 -4.84
N ILE A 113 0.83 -10.42 -3.78
CA ILE A 113 1.26 -9.01 -3.91
C ILE A 113 2.59 -8.89 -4.66
N GLY A 114 3.59 -9.72 -4.30
CA GLY A 114 4.90 -9.70 -4.94
C GLY A 114 4.82 -10.09 -6.43
N MET A 115 3.99 -11.07 -6.75
CA MET A 115 3.77 -11.51 -8.13
C MET A 115 3.04 -10.44 -8.96
N GLU A 116 1.95 -9.86 -8.45
CA GLU A 116 1.18 -8.84 -9.15
C GLU A 116 2.00 -7.58 -9.39
N LEU A 117 2.67 -7.05 -8.36
CA LEU A 117 3.50 -5.85 -8.50
C LEU A 117 4.74 -6.10 -9.34
N GLY A 118 5.37 -7.27 -9.23
CA GLY A 118 6.48 -7.67 -10.09
C GLY A 118 6.05 -7.72 -11.57
N GLN A 119 4.90 -8.33 -11.86
CA GLN A 119 4.36 -8.39 -13.21
C GLN A 119 3.99 -6.98 -13.73
N LEU A 120 3.37 -6.15 -12.90
CA LEU A 120 3.05 -4.77 -13.26
C LEU A 120 4.31 -4.01 -13.70
N PHE A 121 5.35 -4.01 -12.87
CA PHE A 121 6.59 -3.29 -13.17
C PHE A 121 7.37 -3.90 -14.34
N HIS A 122 7.26 -5.23 -14.56
CA HIS A 122 7.77 -5.85 -15.78
C HIS A 122 7.09 -5.30 -17.03
N HIS A 123 5.77 -5.19 -17.04
CA HIS A 123 5.03 -4.61 -18.14
C HIS A 123 5.32 -3.12 -18.36
N LEU A 124 5.70 -2.41 -17.28
CA LEU A 124 6.16 -1.03 -17.35
C LEU A 124 7.61 -0.89 -17.83
N GLY A 125 8.34 -1.99 -18.05
CA GLY A 125 9.68 -2.01 -18.62
C GLY A 125 10.81 -2.27 -17.62
N SER A 126 10.52 -2.64 -16.37
CA SER A 126 11.55 -3.06 -15.41
C SER A 126 12.02 -4.48 -15.68
N GLU A 127 13.32 -4.73 -15.51
CA GLU A 127 13.88 -6.08 -15.37
C GLU A 127 13.58 -6.60 -13.95
N ILE A 128 12.83 -7.69 -13.85
CA ILE A 128 12.38 -8.21 -12.55
C ILE A 128 13.19 -9.43 -12.16
N THR A 129 13.71 -9.42 -10.92
CA THR A 129 14.26 -10.60 -10.25
C THR A 129 13.37 -10.95 -9.07
N LEU A 130 12.77 -12.14 -9.07
CA LEU A 130 11.95 -12.62 -7.97
C LEU A 130 12.76 -13.59 -7.10
N MET A 131 12.80 -13.33 -5.80
CA MET A 131 13.48 -14.16 -4.81
C MET A 131 12.45 -14.79 -3.88
N GLN A 132 12.53 -16.10 -3.71
CA GLN A 132 11.63 -16.87 -2.87
C GLN A 132 12.40 -17.87 -2.01
N ARG A 133 11.99 -18.01 -0.75
CA ARG A 133 12.61 -18.94 0.19
C ARG A 133 12.20 -20.39 -0.06
N SER A 134 10.95 -20.63 -0.39
CA SER A 134 10.41 -21.97 -0.67
C SER A 134 10.50 -22.31 -2.15
N GLU A 135 10.43 -23.61 -2.46
CA GLU A 135 10.46 -24.12 -3.83
C GLU A 135 9.18 -23.81 -4.63
N ARG A 136 8.10 -23.45 -3.95
CA ARG A 136 6.81 -23.16 -4.58
C ARG A 136 6.49 -21.67 -4.51
N LEU A 137 5.91 -21.15 -5.59
CA LEU A 137 5.34 -19.82 -5.67
C LEU A 137 3.92 -19.82 -5.09
N LEU A 138 3.45 -18.67 -4.65
CA LEU A 138 2.06 -18.45 -4.19
C LEU A 138 1.61 -19.40 -3.06
N ILE A 139 2.44 -19.53 -2.04
CA ILE A 139 2.11 -20.33 -0.84
C ILE A 139 1.44 -19.45 0.19
#